data_ca60e935a8f8973b5acd34e8a005edad
#
_entry.id   ca60e935a8f8973b5acd34e8a005edad
#
_cell.length_a   1.000
_cell.length_b   1.000
_cell.length_c   1.000
_cell.angle_alpha   90.00
_cell.angle_beta   90.00
_cell.angle_gamma   90.00
#
_symmetry.space_group_name_H-M   'P 1'
#
loop_
_entity.id
_entity.type
_entity.pdbx_description
1 polymer ?
#
loop_
_entity_poly.entity_id
_entity_poly.type
_entity_poly.pdbx_seq_one_letter_code
_entity_poly.pdbx_strand_id
1 'polypeptide(L)'
;MSTKEQSVTLLRKNKQAQVAAFNAVGMKDVTEESRASEFAKRIKWAGGLLDVSLAVQRYSDKSYWYFKKEEWESLTNENKQKFIKRGLRVRGYGHSFVIAPGDCFDGDGNSLISWGERVAVEDLNLRNCGAAYNDFAGTENTELIMAAVSNGTVSSAPAAAAAKAYKAYSEEYDGIEDTSDWHLPGLGAMIVIFRCKVEIQEAFELFWGSDSLLCASTSNHYYWSSTPYSTNDAFSLSVHFGYISVQSKDAKLRIRAVCEEV
;
A
#
# COMPACT_ATOMS: atom_id res chain seq x y z
N MET A 1 -18.54 -39.36 29.34
CA MET A 1 -17.39 -38.55 28.97
C MET A 1 -16.98 -37.71 30.19
N SER A 2 -15.71 -37.73 30.54
CA SER A 2 -15.20 -36.84 31.61
C SER A 2 -15.19 -35.38 31.12
N THR A 3 -15.23 -34.44 32.07
CA THR A 3 -15.15 -32.99 31.75
C THR A 3 -13.91 -32.66 30.90
N LYS A 4 -12.83 -33.41 31.12
CA LYS A 4 -11.58 -33.26 30.35
C LYS A 4 -11.72 -33.72 28.89
N GLU A 5 -12.43 -34.81 28.64
CA GLU A 5 -12.71 -35.31 27.27
C GLU A 5 -13.63 -34.39 26.52
N GLN A 6 -14.62 -33.79 27.18
CA GLN A 6 -15.49 -32.78 26.59
C GLN A 6 -14.72 -31.52 26.18
N SER A 7 -13.81 -31.05 27.03
CA SER A 7 -12.95 -29.90 26.75
C SER A 7 -12.00 -30.15 25.56
N VAL A 8 -11.40 -31.33 25.48
CA VAL A 8 -10.51 -31.71 24.37
C VAL A 8 -11.30 -31.79 23.05
N THR A 9 -12.52 -32.34 23.11
CA THR A 9 -13.38 -32.43 21.91
C THR A 9 -13.80 -31.04 21.42
N LEU A 10 -14.13 -30.13 22.32
CA LEU A 10 -14.47 -28.75 21.97
C LEU A 10 -13.28 -28.00 21.37
N LEU A 11 -12.09 -28.15 21.93
CA LEU A 11 -10.86 -27.54 21.41
C LEU A 11 -10.55 -28.03 19.98
N ARG A 12 -10.73 -29.33 19.72
CA ARG A 12 -10.54 -29.88 18.35
C ARG A 12 -11.54 -29.32 17.36
N LYS A 13 -12.84 -29.26 17.73
CA LYS A 13 -13.88 -28.67 16.86
C LYS A 13 -13.59 -27.21 16.55
N ASN A 14 -13.16 -26.43 17.55
CA ASN A 14 -12.79 -25.03 17.35
C ASN A 14 -11.60 -24.89 16.42
N LYS A 15 -10.60 -25.75 16.53
CA LYS A 15 -9.43 -25.76 15.67
C LYS A 15 -9.79 -26.09 14.21
N GLN A 16 -10.64 -27.10 14.01
CA GLN A 16 -11.16 -27.47 12.69
C GLN A 16 -11.95 -26.32 12.04
N ALA A 17 -12.80 -25.65 12.82
CA ALA A 17 -13.56 -24.49 12.34
C ALA A 17 -12.62 -23.33 11.93
N GLN A 18 -11.55 -23.09 12.68
CA GLN A 18 -10.54 -22.09 12.32
C GLN A 18 -9.80 -22.46 11.03
N VAL A 19 -9.36 -23.71 10.87
CA VAL A 19 -8.74 -24.20 9.63
C VAL A 19 -9.68 -24.03 8.44
N ALA A 20 -10.95 -24.39 8.59
CA ALA A 20 -11.94 -24.22 7.54
C ALA A 20 -12.13 -22.75 7.16
N ALA A 21 -12.16 -21.83 8.14
CA ALA A 21 -12.26 -20.41 7.89
C ALA A 21 -11.03 -19.86 7.12
N PHE A 22 -9.82 -20.28 7.47
CA PHE A 22 -8.61 -19.91 6.74
C PHE A 22 -8.59 -20.44 5.31
N ASN A 23 -9.00 -21.71 5.12
CA ASN A 23 -9.10 -22.30 3.79
C ASN A 23 -10.13 -21.57 2.91
N ALA A 24 -11.23 -21.10 3.49
CA ALA A 24 -12.28 -20.35 2.78
C ALA A 24 -11.77 -18.98 2.27
N VAL A 25 -10.76 -18.39 2.93
CA VAL A 25 -10.10 -17.15 2.46
C VAL A 25 -8.80 -17.43 1.71
N GLY A 26 -8.59 -18.66 1.22
CA GLY A 26 -7.47 -19.02 0.35
C GLY A 26 -6.17 -19.41 1.04
N MET A 27 -6.12 -19.46 2.38
CA MET A 27 -4.93 -19.86 3.15
C MET A 27 -4.86 -21.38 3.31
N LYS A 28 -4.56 -22.09 2.24
CA LYS A 28 -4.58 -23.58 2.18
C LYS A 28 -3.40 -24.26 2.92
N ASP A 29 -2.41 -23.51 3.33
CA ASP A 29 -1.24 -24.00 4.07
C ASP A 29 -1.49 -24.12 5.59
N VAL A 30 -2.64 -23.69 6.09
CA VAL A 30 -3.03 -23.85 7.50
C VAL A 30 -3.73 -25.19 7.68
N THR A 31 -3.17 -26.03 8.52
CA THR A 31 -3.67 -27.37 8.83
C THR A 31 -4.01 -27.51 10.33
N GLU A 32 -4.62 -28.65 10.71
CA GLU A 32 -4.91 -28.94 12.11
C GLU A 32 -3.63 -29.11 12.98
N GLU A 33 -2.49 -29.41 12.36
CA GLU A 33 -1.19 -29.53 13.01
C GLU A 33 -0.52 -28.18 13.26
N SER A 34 -0.99 -27.11 12.61
CA SER A 34 -0.41 -25.77 12.76
C SER A 34 -0.41 -25.33 14.23
N ARG A 35 0.69 -24.74 14.69
CA ARG A 35 0.85 -24.28 16.07
C ARG A 35 -0.04 -23.09 16.37
N ALA A 36 -0.41 -22.90 17.62
CA ALA A 36 -1.22 -21.75 18.06
C ALA A 36 -0.57 -20.41 17.67
N SER A 37 0.76 -20.30 17.68
CA SER A 37 1.51 -19.13 17.23
C SER A 37 1.35 -18.85 15.73
N GLU A 38 1.24 -19.90 14.90
CA GLU A 38 1.00 -19.78 13.46
C GLU A 38 -0.45 -19.33 13.20
N PHE A 39 -1.42 -19.89 13.94
CA PHE A 39 -2.79 -19.41 13.92
C PHE A 39 -2.87 -17.94 14.31
N ALA A 40 -2.20 -17.54 15.38
CA ALA A 40 -2.18 -16.16 15.83
C ALA A 40 -1.59 -15.22 14.76
N LYS A 41 -0.49 -15.61 14.09
CA LYS A 41 0.09 -14.86 12.96
C LYS A 41 -0.89 -14.74 11.80
N ARG A 42 -1.57 -15.85 11.41
CA ARG A 42 -2.55 -15.87 10.34
C ARG A 42 -3.80 -15.07 10.66
N ILE A 43 -4.33 -15.17 11.90
CA ILE A 43 -5.43 -14.32 12.37
C ILE A 43 -5.01 -12.86 12.33
N LYS A 44 -3.79 -12.55 12.76
CA LYS A 44 -3.22 -11.20 12.71
C LYS A 44 -3.24 -10.66 11.27
N TRP A 45 -2.90 -11.48 10.31
CA TRP A 45 -2.92 -11.13 8.91
C TRP A 45 -4.34 -11.07 8.31
N ALA A 46 -5.19 -12.07 8.56
CA ALA A 46 -6.56 -12.14 8.06
C ALA A 46 -7.55 -11.24 8.80
N GLY A 47 -7.31 -11.00 10.08
CA GLY A 47 -8.17 -10.16 10.95
C GLY A 47 -7.94 -8.66 10.84
N GLY A 48 -7.16 -8.20 9.84
CA GLY A 48 -6.88 -6.78 9.65
C GLY A 48 -5.85 -6.23 10.64
N LEU A 49 -5.11 -7.08 11.33
CA LEU A 49 -3.93 -6.66 12.04
C LEU A 49 -2.82 -6.40 11.02
N LEU A 50 -2.41 -5.17 11.03
CA LEU A 50 -1.54 -4.54 10.09
C LEU A 50 -0.11 -5.02 10.28
N ASP A 51 0.56 -5.32 9.20
CA ASP A 51 1.95 -5.69 9.17
C ASP A 51 2.74 -4.70 8.32
N VAL A 52 3.65 -3.97 8.96
CA VAL A 52 4.56 -3.04 8.29
C VAL A 52 5.97 -3.61 8.35
N SER A 53 6.64 -3.66 7.21
CA SER A 53 8.02 -4.11 7.10
C SER A 53 8.78 -3.30 6.06
N LEU A 54 10.10 -3.18 6.23
CA LEU A 54 10.97 -2.53 5.28
C LEU A 54 11.08 -3.39 4.01
N ALA A 55 10.73 -2.83 2.87
CA ALA A 55 10.95 -3.44 1.57
C ALA A 55 12.31 -3.03 1.04
N VAL A 56 13.17 -3.99 0.74
CA VAL A 56 14.52 -3.78 0.22
C VAL A 56 14.79 -4.65 -1.00
N GLN A 57 15.66 -4.21 -1.87
CA GLN A 57 16.14 -4.98 -3.01
C GLN A 57 17.61 -5.30 -2.83
N ARG A 58 17.98 -6.56 -2.96
CA ARG A 58 19.39 -6.98 -2.84
C ARG A 58 20.17 -6.66 -4.10
N TYR A 59 21.40 -6.15 -3.93
CA TYR A 59 22.27 -5.76 -5.03
C TYR A 59 22.63 -6.90 -5.97
N SER A 60 22.96 -8.07 -5.41
CA SER A 60 23.59 -9.15 -6.16
C SER A 60 22.68 -9.81 -7.18
N ASP A 61 21.40 -9.98 -6.88
CA ASP A 61 20.44 -10.75 -7.67
C ASP A 61 19.10 -10.04 -7.91
N LYS A 62 19.01 -8.77 -7.47
CA LYS A 62 17.82 -7.95 -7.59
C LYS A 62 16.59 -8.49 -6.84
N SER A 63 16.73 -9.51 -6.00
CA SER A 63 15.63 -10.09 -5.23
C SER A 63 15.11 -9.12 -4.19
N TYR A 64 13.78 -9.13 -3.98
CA TYR A 64 13.13 -8.34 -2.93
C TYR A 64 13.10 -9.10 -1.61
N TRP A 65 13.34 -8.38 -0.52
CA TRP A 65 13.32 -8.87 0.85
C TRP A 65 12.50 -7.94 1.73
N TYR A 66 11.92 -8.49 2.79
CA TYR A 66 11.04 -7.75 3.67
C TYR A 66 11.48 -8.01 5.11
N PHE A 67 11.97 -6.97 5.77
CA PHE A 67 12.47 -7.05 7.13
C PHE A 67 11.52 -6.34 8.10
N LYS A 68 11.24 -6.98 9.21
CA LYS A 68 10.73 -6.30 10.39
C LYS A 68 11.80 -5.38 10.94
N LYS A 69 11.36 -4.38 11.74
CA LYS A 69 12.27 -3.45 12.40
C LYS A 69 13.41 -4.19 13.13
N GLU A 70 13.04 -5.13 13.99
CA GLU A 70 13.98 -5.87 14.82
C GLU A 70 14.94 -6.74 13.99
N GLU A 71 14.43 -7.32 12.92
CA GLU A 71 15.24 -8.12 11.98
C GLU A 71 16.26 -7.23 11.28
N TRP A 72 15.84 -6.06 10.77
CA TRP A 72 16.73 -5.11 10.14
C TRP A 72 17.78 -4.54 11.11
N GLU A 73 17.37 -4.17 12.33
CA GLU A 73 18.27 -3.66 13.35
C GLU A 73 19.33 -4.68 13.76
N SER A 74 19.00 -5.98 13.74
CA SER A 74 19.92 -7.07 14.06
C SER A 74 20.98 -7.33 12.99
N LEU A 75 20.78 -6.82 11.76
CA LEU A 75 21.77 -6.97 10.70
C LEU A 75 23.02 -6.10 10.98
N THR A 76 24.20 -6.65 10.67
CA THR A 76 25.44 -5.86 10.67
C THR A 76 25.39 -4.78 9.57
N ASN A 77 26.17 -3.72 9.73
CA ASN A 77 26.25 -2.66 8.71
C ASN A 77 26.70 -3.20 7.35
N GLU A 78 27.64 -4.16 7.33
CA GLU A 78 28.07 -4.85 6.11
C GLU A 78 26.90 -5.57 5.41
N ASN A 79 26.01 -6.23 6.18
CA ASN A 79 24.85 -6.90 5.61
C ASN A 79 23.79 -5.90 5.14
N LYS A 80 23.57 -4.79 5.86
CA LYS A 80 22.66 -3.72 5.44
C LYS A 80 23.07 -3.09 4.10
N GLN A 81 24.37 -2.92 3.88
CA GLN A 81 24.92 -2.39 2.63
C GLN A 81 24.67 -3.28 1.39
N LYS A 82 24.24 -4.52 1.58
CA LYS A 82 23.86 -5.41 0.47
C LYS A 82 22.47 -5.13 -0.10
N PHE A 83 21.73 -4.20 0.50
CA PHE A 83 20.33 -3.91 0.15
C PHE A 83 20.10 -2.43 -0.09
N ILE A 84 19.20 -2.16 -1.03
CA ILE A 84 18.63 -0.83 -1.28
C ILE A 84 17.26 -0.78 -0.67
N LYS A 85 16.96 0.25 0.12
CA LYS A 85 15.64 0.49 0.66
C LYS A 85 14.71 0.99 -0.45
N ARG A 86 13.59 0.30 -0.68
CA ARG A 86 12.61 0.61 -1.74
C ARG A 86 11.33 1.23 -1.21
N GLY A 87 10.91 0.91 0.00
CA GLY A 87 9.70 1.43 0.60
C GLY A 87 9.29 0.64 1.84
N LEU A 88 8.05 0.84 2.26
CA LEU A 88 7.45 0.05 3.34
C LEU A 88 6.39 -0.87 2.77
N ARG A 89 6.57 -2.18 2.94
CA ARG A 89 5.49 -3.13 2.68
C ARG A 89 4.46 -3.03 3.78
N VAL A 90 3.21 -2.88 3.38
CA VAL A 90 2.05 -2.92 4.26
C VAL A 90 1.18 -4.10 3.88
N ARG A 91 0.83 -4.90 4.86
CA ARG A 91 -0.13 -6.00 4.74
C ARG A 91 -1.31 -5.76 5.67
N GLY A 92 -2.50 -5.88 5.14
CA GLY A 92 -3.71 -5.77 5.94
C GLY A 92 -4.96 -6.04 5.10
N TYR A 93 -6.01 -6.52 5.75
CA TYR A 93 -7.31 -6.76 5.11
C TYR A 93 -7.26 -7.66 3.85
N GLY A 94 -6.31 -8.58 3.79
CA GLY A 94 -6.13 -9.49 2.63
C GLY A 94 -5.31 -8.90 1.48
N HIS A 95 -4.81 -7.68 1.61
CA HIS A 95 -4.01 -6.99 0.61
C HIS A 95 -2.57 -6.77 1.07
N SER A 96 -1.67 -6.68 0.12
CA SER A 96 -0.25 -6.39 0.37
C SER A 96 0.28 -5.50 -0.75
N PHE A 97 0.97 -4.44 -0.38
CA PHE A 97 1.61 -3.51 -1.31
C PHE A 97 2.76 -2.78 -0.63
N VAL A 98 3.62 -2.17 -1.42
CA VAL A 98 4.75 -1.35 -0.94
C VAL A 98 4.40 0.12 -1.13
N ILE A 99 4.60 0.94 -0.08
CA ILE A 99 4.40 2.39 -0.10
C ILE A 99 5.74 3.05 -0.40
N ALA A 100 5.73 4.02 -1.30
CA ALA A 100 6.88 4.86 -1.62
C ALA A 100 7.42 5.62 -0.38
N PRO A 101 8.73 5.73 -0.20
CA PRO A 101 9.32 6.46 0.92
C PRO A 101 9.10 7.98 0.88
N GLY A 102 8.80 8.56 -0.28
CA GLY A 102 8.55 9.99 -0.44
C GLY A 102 7.28 10.29 -1.22
N ASP A 103 6.81 11.54 -1.14
CA ASP A 103 5.74 12.04 -2.01
C ASP A 103 6.24 12.12 -3.45
N CYS A 104 5.33 12.00 -4.41
CA CYS A 104 5.64 12.21 -5.82
C CYS A 104 5.69 13.71 -6.13
N PHE A 105 6.49 14.05 -7.13
CA PHE A 105 6.60 15.40 -7.69
C PHE A 105 6.24 15.38 -9.18
N ASP A 106 5.67 16.46 -9.67
CA ASP A 106 5.49 16.64 -11.12
C ASP A 106 6.83 17.02 -11.81
N GLY A 107 6.80 17.17 -13.14
CA GLY A 107 7.98 17.53 -13.92
C GLY A 107 8.58 18.90 -13.55
N ASP A 108 7.82 19.76 -12.88
CA ASP A 108 8.24 21.09 -12.42
C ASP A 108 8.69 21.09 -10.94
N GLY A 109 8.68 19.94 -10.28
CA GLY A 109 9.07 19.76 -8.87
C GLY A 109 8.00 20.15 -7.86
N ASN A 110 6.73 20.24 -8.25
CA ASN A 110 5.64 20.51 -7.32
C ASN A 110 5.15 19.22 -6.68
N SER A 111 4.92 19.24 -5.35
CA SER A 111 4.34 18.13 -4.57
C SER A 111 2.81 18.18 -4.49
N LEU A 112 2.19 19.29 -4.91
CA LEU A 112 0.74 19.46 -4.97
C LEU A 112 0.33 19.41 -6.45
N ILE A 113 -0.34 18.34 -6.84
CA ILE A 113 -0.55 17.93 -8.22
C ILE A 113 -2.05 17.72 -8.46
N SER A 114 -2.59 18.17 -9.58
CA SER A 114 -3.97 17.89 -9.98
C SER A 114 -4.12 16.43 -10.39
N TRP A 115 -5.31 15.86 -10.14
CA TRP A 115 -5.61 14.49 -10.56
C TRP A 115 -5.52 14.35 -12.07
N GLY A 116 -6.10 15.31 -12.78
CA GLY A 116 -6.12 15.38 -14.22
C GLY A 116 -7.26 16.24 -14.74
N GLU A 117 -7.60 16.05 -16.00
CA GLU A 117 -8.69 16.73 -16.66
C GLU A 117 -10.06 16.30 -16.12
N ARG A 118 -11.04 17.21 -16.12
CA ARG A 118 -12.41 16.97 -15.64
C ARG A 118 -13.27 16.27 -16.70
N VAL A 119 -12.81 15.12 -17.15
CA VAL A 119 -13.49 14.27 -18.14
C VAL A 119 -13.60 12.84 -17.64
N ALA A 120 -14.51 12.07 -18.22
CA ALA A 120 -14.57 10.64 -17.96
C ALA A 120 -13.36 9.94 -18.60
N VAL A 121 -12.80 8.97 -17.92
CA VAL A 121 -11.83 8.05 -18.47
C VAL A 121 -12.60 6.80 -18.91
N GLU A 122 -12.47 6.42 -20.16
CA GLU A 122 -13.13 5.23 -20.69
C GLU A 122 -12.67 3.99 -19.93
N ASP A 123 -13.58 3.05 -19.72
CA ASP A 123 -13.38 1.83 -18.95
C ASP A 123 -13.03 2.00 -17.45
N LEU A 124 -12.77 3.23 -17.00
CA LEU A 124 -12.56 3.51 -15.59
C LEU A 124 -13.91 3.69 -14.88
N ASN A 125 -14.34 2.65 -14.18
CA ASN A 125 -15.65 2.64 -13.54
C ASN A 125 -15.77 3.71 -12.44
N LEU A 126 -16.77 4.58 -12.58
CA LEU A 126 -17.16 5.50 -11.52
C LEU A 126 -17.68 4.71 -10.30
N ARG A 127 -17.23 5.07 -9.11
CA ARG A 127 -17.57 4.33 -7.91
C ARG A 127 -18.37 5.18 -6.94
N ASN A 128 -19.48 4.62 -6.44
CA ASN A 128 -20.09 5.16 -5.23
C ASN A 128 -19.20 4.88 -4.01
N CYS A 129 -19.45 5.58 -2.90
CA CYS A 129 -18.62 5.47 -1.68
C CYS A 129 -18.44 4.02 -1.21
N GLY A 130 -19.49 3.18 -1.25
CA GLY A 130 -19.41 1.80 -0.80
C GLY A 130 -18.47 0.92 -1.66
N ALA A 131 -18.54 1.06 -2.98
CA ALA A 131 -17.67 0.35 -3.92
C ALA A 131 -16.23 0.89 -3.87
N ALA A 132 -16.07 2.20 -3.70
CA ALA A 132 -14.77 2.86 -3.64
C ALA A 132 -13.92 2.39 -2.45
N TYR A 133 -14.52 2.07 -1.31
CA TYR A 133 -13.81 1.58 -0.12
C TYR A 133 -13.12 0.23 -0.33
N ASN A 134 -13.58 -0.54 -1.31
CA ASN A 134 -13.00 -1.82 -1.69
C ASN A 134 -12.23 -1.74 -3.02
N ASP A 135 -11.89 -0.54 -3.47
CA ASP A 135 -11.10 -0.35 -4.69
C ASP A 135 -9.61 -0.48 -4.39
N PHE A 136 -9.06 -1.64 -4.71
CA PHE A 136 -7.63 -1.94 -4.65
C PHE A 136 -6.99 -2.02 -6.05
N ALA A 137 -7.74 -1.68 -7.09
CA ALA A 137 -7.29 -1.73 -8.48
C ALA A 137 -6.40 -0.51 -8.86
N GLY A 138 -5.44 -0.15 -8.02
CA GLY A 138 -4.58 1.02 -8.22
C GLY A 138 -3.78 0.94 -9.52
N THR A 139 -3.21 -0.22 -9.83
CA THR A 139 -2.44 -0.48 -11.04
C THR A 139 -3.31 -0.32 -12.28
N GLU A 140 -4.41 -1.07 -12.36
CA GLU A 140 -5.33 -1.06 -13.49
C GLU A 140 -5.95 0.31 -13.72
N ASN A 141 -6.37 0.99 -12.64
CA ASN A 141 -6.91 2.34 -12.72
C ASN A 141 -5.87 3.32 -13.29
N THR A 142 -4.63 3.25 -12.82
CA THR A 142 -3.55 4.12 -13.29
C THR A 142 -3.21 3.84 -14.75
N GLU A 143 -3.19 2.58 -15.17
CA GLU A 143 -2.96 2.20 -16.56
C GLU A 143 -4.06 2.72 -17.48
N LEU A 144 -5.34 2.59 -17.10
CA LEU A 144 -6.48 3.13 -17.86
C LEU A 144 -6.39 4.66 -18.01
N ILE A 145 -6.03 5.36 -16.90
CA ILE A 145 -5.83 6.81 -16.92
C ILE A 145 -4.70 7.20 -17.90
N MET A 146 -3.57 6.50 -17.84
CA MET A 146 -2.43 6.78 -18.74
C MET A 146 -2.72 6.39 -20.19
N ALA A 147 -3.46 5.33 -20.43
CA ALA A 147 -3.92 4.95 -21.77
C ALA A 147 -4.84 6.02 -22.38
N ALA A 148 -5.75 6.60 -21.57
CA ALA A 148 -6.62 7.69 -22.01
C ALA A 148 -5.83 8.96 -22.42
N VAL A 149 -4.71 9.23 -21.76
CA VAL A 149 -3.79 10.31 -22.18
C VAL A 149 -3.10 9.93 -23.48
N SER A 150 -2.62 8.70 -23.61
CA SER A 150 -1.87 8.23 -24.78
C SER A 150 -2.72 8.18 -26.04
N ASN A 151 -4.01 7.87 -25.94
CA ASN A 151 -4.95 7.85 -27.07
C ASN A 151 -5.62 9.20 -27.35
N GLY A 152 -5.33 10.24 -26.54
CA GLY A 152 -5.84 11.60 -26.69
C GLY A 152 -7.28 11.82 -26.21
N THR A 153 -7.89 10.86 -25.51
CA THR A 153 -9.22 11.01 -24.89
C THR A 153 -9.17 11.99 -23.70
N VAL A 154 -8.06 12.02 -23.01
CA VAL A 154 -7.75 12.94 -21.89
C VAL A 154 -6.47 13.70 -22.26
N SER A 155 -6.47 15.01 -22.09
CA SER A 155 -5.31 15.84 -22.46
C SER A 155 -4.14 15.70 -21.48
N SER A 156 -4.43 15.45 -20.18
CA SER A 156 -3.41 15.28 -19.14
C SER A 156 -3.93 14.57 -17.91
N ALA A 157 -3.05 13.79 -17.26
CA ALA A 157 -3.29 13.12 -15.99
C ALA A 157 -2.04 13.23 -15.10
N PRO A 158 -1.73 14.43 -14.57
CA PRO A 158 -0.48 14.66 -13.85
C PRO A 158 -0.27 13.78 -12.64
N ALA A 159 -1.33 13.45 -11.88
CA ALA A 159 -1.23 12.59 -10.71
C ALA A 159 -0.79 11.17 -11.08
N ALA A 160 -1.42 10.56 -12.10
CA ALA A 160 -1.05 9.24 -12.58
C ALA A 160 0.37 9.23 -13.16
N ALA A 161 0.71 10.27 -13.94
CA ALA A 161 2.04 10.43 -14.52
C ALA A 161 3.12 10.54 -13.44
N ALA A 162 2.91 11.36 -12.40
CA ALA A 162 3.84 11.53 -11.30
C ALA A 162 4.03 10.22 -10.50
N ALA A 163 2.95 9.45 -10.28
CA ALA A 163 3.05 8.16 -9.61
C ALA A 163 3.83 7.14 -10.45
N LYS A 164 3.58 7.05 -11.76
CA LYS A 164 4.31 6.15 -12.68
C LYS A 164 5.78 6.55 -12.85
N ALA A 165 6.08 7.83 -12.79
CA ALA A 165 7.45 8.35 -12.90
C ALA A 165 8.23 8.20 -11.59
N TYR A 166 7.58 7.86 -10.47
CA TYR A 166 8.25 7.73 -9.18
C TYR A 166 9.37 6.68 -9.26
N LYS A 167 10.48 6.99 -8.62
CA LYS A 167 11.59 6.06 -8.41
C LYS A 167 11.99 6.11 -6.94
N ALA A 168 12.00 4.96 -6.29
CA ALA A 168 12.53 4.83 -4.94
C ALA A 168 14.05 4.90 -5.00
N TYR A 169 14.54 6.14 -5.09
CA TYR A 169 15.94 6.44 -5.30
C TYR A 169 16.70 6.43 -3.97
N SER A 170 17.92 5.94 -3.99
CA SER A 170 18.91 6.18 -2.96
C SER A 170 20.15 6.74 -3.65
N GLU A 171 20.48 8.00 -3.40
CA GLU A 171 21.69 8.65 -3.93
C GLU A 171 22.98 7.91 -3.53
N GLU A 172 22.90 7.08 -2.50
CA GLU A 172 24.03 6.32 -1.93
C GLU A 172 24.43 5.12 -2.80
N TYR A 173 23.61 4.76 -3.81
CA TYR A 173 23.76 3.49 -4.53
C TYR A 173 23.56 3.67 -6.04
N ASP A 174 24.59 4.21 -6.70
CA ASP A 174 24.66 4.29 -8.16
C ASP A 174 24.53 2.89 -8.79
N GLY A 175 23.58 2.72 -9.69
CA GLY A 175 23.58 1.65 -10.69
C GLY A 175 22.52 0.56 -10.58
N ILE A 176 21.55 0.61 -9.64
CA ILE A 176 20.38 -0.27 -9.69
C ILE A 176 19.13 0.54 -9.96
N GLU A 177 18.61 0.41 -11.18
CA GLU A 177 17.34 0.99 -11.56
C GLU A 177 16.19 0.42 -10.71
N ASP A 178 15.31 1.30 -10.23
CA ASP A 178 14.04 0.89 -9.65
C ASP A 178 13.09 0.48 -10.78
N THR A 179 12.85 -0.82 -10.87
CA THR A 179 11.92 -1.42 -11.86
C THR A 179 10.53 -1.64 -11.29
N SER A 180 10.24 -1.17 -10.08
CA SER A 180 8.93 -1.28 -9.46
C SER A 180 7.88 -0.54 -10.29
N ASP A 181 6.71 -1.15 -10.45
CA ASP A 181 5.58 -0.55 -11.15
C ASP A 181 4.77 0.35 -10.22
N TRP A 182 5.32 1.53 -9.94
CA TRP A 182 4.69 2.53 -9.10
C TRP A 182 3.43 3.10 -9.75
N HIS A 183 2.37 3.24 -8.96
CA HIS A 183 1.08 3.72 -9.43
C HIS A 183 0.32 4.47 -8.33
N LEU A 184 -0.78 5.14 -8.70
CA LEU A 184 -1.70 5.74 -7.74
C LEU A 184 -2.41 4.64 -6.94
N PRO A 185 -2.46 4.73 -5.61
CA PRO A 185 -3.22 3.77 -4.81
C PRO A 185 -4.73 3.88 -5.10
N GLY A 186 -5.42 2.75 -5.16
CA GLY A 186 -6.88 2.73 -5.05
C GLY A 186 -7.33 3.20 -3.66
N LEU A 187 -8.57 3.66 -3.52
CA LEU A 187 -9.05 4.20 -2.23
C LEU A 187 -8.99 3.15 -1.11
N GLY A 188 -9.23 1.87 -1.43
CA GLY A 188 -9.08 0.77 -0.46
C GLY A 188 -7.67 0.66 0.09
N ALA A 189 -6.66 0.77 -0.75
CA ALA A 189 -5.25 0.77 -0.33
C ALA A 189 -4.94 1.98 0.55
N MET A 190 -5.46 3.17 0.22
CA MET A 190 -5.29 4.37 1.05
C MET A 190 -5.93 4.24 2.43
N ILE A 191 -7.08 3.57 2.54
CA ILE A 191 -7.72 3.28 3.83
C ILE A 191 -6.83 2.36 4.68
N VAL A 192 -6.21 1.35 4.07
CA VAL A 192 -5.24 0.49 4.75
C VAL A 192 -4.04 1.30 5.23
N ILE A 193 -3.47 2.16 4.38
CA ILE A 193 -2.38 3.07 4.74
C ILE A 193 -2.75 3.93 5.95
N PHE A 194 -3.94 4.55 5.93
CA PHE A 194 -4.40 5.37 7.05
C PHE A 194 -4.51 4.58 8.35
N ARG A 195 -5.04 3.36 8.28
CA ARG A 195 -5.19 2.49 9.47
C ARG A 195 -3.86 2.04 10.06
N CYS A 196 -2.82 1.95 9.21
CA CYS A 196 -1.44 1.65 9.61
C CYS A 196 -0.61 2.91 9.88
N LYS A 197 -1.22 4.08 9.89
CA LYS A 197 -0.48 5.35 9.88
C LYS A 197 0.58 5.45 10.96
N VAL A 198 0.29 5.01 12.17
CA VAL A 198 1.25 5.10 13.29
C VAL A 198 2.47 4.24 13.02
N GLU A 199 2.27 2.98 12.68
CA GLU A 199 3.35 2.03 12.39
C GLU A 199 4.15 2.44 11.14
N ILE A 200 3.47 2.98 10.13
CA ILE A 200 4.12 3.51 8.92
C ILE A 200 4.96 4.74 9.25
N GLN A 201 4.46 5.67 10.05
CA GLN A 201 5.21 6.87 10.43
C GLN A 201 6.45 6.53 11.25
N GLU A 202 6.33 5.66 12.25
CA GLU A 202 7.46 5.17 13.04
C GLU A 202 8.51 4.48 12.17
N ALA A 203 8.08 3.68 11.19
CA ALA A 203 8.99 3.02 10.26
C ALA A 203 9.65 4.01 9.30
N PHE A 204 8.93 4.97 8.75
CA PHE A 204 9.52 6.01 7.91
C PHE A 204 10.54 6.86 8.66
N GLU A 205 10.22 7.30 9.87
CA GLU A 205 11.15 8.05 10.71
C GLU A 205 12.43 7.26 10.98
N LEU A 206 12.28 5.97 11.29
CA LEU A 206 13.42 5.09 11.55
C LEU A 206 14.32 4.87 10.33
N PHE A 207 13.74 4.65 9.15
CA PHE A 207 14.48 4.22 7.98
C PHE A 207 14.92 5.36 7.05
N TRP A 208 14.20 6.49 7.04
CA TRP A 208 14.46 7.63 6.15
C TRP A 208 14.46 9.00 6.84
N GLY A 209 14.09 9.06 8.12
CA GLY A 209 13.96 10.32 8.85
C GLY A 209 12.60 11.01 8.65
N SER A 210 12.44 12.18 9.26
CA SER A 210 11.15 12.91 9.35
C SER A 210 10.60 13.36 7.99
N ASP A 211 11.43 13.55 6.98
CA ASP A 211 11.03 14.06 5.67
C ASP A 211 10.19 13.05 4.87
N SER A 212 10.28 11.77 5.23
CA SER A 212 9.51 10.69 4.61
C SER A 212 8.13 10.48 5.23
N LEU A 213 7.80 11.19 6.30
CA LEU A 213 6.53 11.02 6.99
C LEU A 213 5.33 11.31 6.09
N LEU A 214 4.30 10.50 6.22
CA LEU A 214 3.01 10.77 5.62
C LEU A 214 2.41 12.00 6.29
N CYS A 215 2.31 13.10 5.54
CA CYS A 215 1.67 14.32 6.01
C CYS A 215 2.31 14.89 7.32
N ALA A 216 3.55 15.34 7.22
CA ALA A 216 4.23 16.04 8.30
C ALA A 216 3.54 17.38 8.71
N SER A 217 2.61 17.88 7.86
CA SER A 217 1.89 19.14 8.08
C SER A 217 0.39 18.92 8.21
N THR A 218 -0.27 19.73 9.03
CA THR A 218 -1.74 19.80 9.13
C THR A 218 -2.39 20.51 7.95
N SER A 219 -1.62 21.26 7.15
CA SER A 219 -2.03 21.81 5.87
C SER A 219 -1.68 20.84 4.74
N ASN A 220 -2.52 20.76 3.70
CA ASN A 220 -2.30 19.91 2.52
C ASN A 220 -2.11 18.40 2.87
N HIS A 221 -2.97 17.89 3.73
CA HIS A 221 -2.92 16.52 4.25
C HIS A 221 -3.76 15.53 3.43
N TYR A 222 -4.31 15.95 2.31
CA TYR A 222 -5.05 15.09 1.40
C TYR A 222 -4.14 14.51 0.33
N TYR A 223 -4.36 13.24 0.07
CA TYR A 223 -3.69 12.47 -0.98
C TYR A 223 -4.70 11.96 -2.00
N TRP A 224 -4.37 12.05 -3.27
CA TRP A 224 -5.16 11.49 -4.35
C TRP A 224 -5.19 9.95 -4.31
N SER A 225 -6.36 9.37 -4.61
CA SER A 225 -6.47 7.98 -5.03
C SER A 225 -6.63 7.90 -6.56
N SER A 226 -6.44 6.71 -7.12
CA SER A 226 -6.75 6.42 -8.52
C SER A 226 -8.26 6.26 -8.77
N THR A 227 -9.07 6.21 -7.71
CA THR A 227 -10.51 5.91 -7.74
C THR A 227 -11.32 7.13 -8.13
N PRO A 228 -12.02 7.15 -9.28
CA PRO A 228 -12.88 8.26 -9.65
C PRO A 228 -14.22 8.18 -8.92
N TYR A 229 -14.78 9.35 -8.61
CA TYR A 229 -16.16 9.48 -8.11
C TYR A 229 -17.15 9.86 -9.23
N SER A 230 -16.76 10.81 -10.05
CA SER A 230 -17.56 11.31 -11.17
C SER A 230 -16.68 11.66 -12.36
N THR A 231 -17.28 12.14 -13.42
CA THR A 231 -16.57 12.75 -14.55
C THR A 231 -15.61 13.84 -14.09
N ASN A 232 -16.04 14.66 -13.12
CA ASN A 232 -15.30 15.85 -12.68
C ASN A 232 -14.48 15.65 -11.42
N ASP A 233 -14.76 14.60 -10.64
CA ASP A 233 -14.25 14.45 -9.27
C ASP A 233 -13.60 13.09 -9.06
N ALA A 234 -12.65 13.03 -8.14
CA ALA A 234 -12.02 11.79 -7.69
C ALA A 234 -11.95 11.74 -6.17
N PHE A 235 -11.80 10.53 -5.64
CA PHE A 235 -11.62 10.33 -4.21
C PHE A 235 -10.21 10.72 -3.76
N SER A 236 -10.17 11.31 -2.59
CA SER A 236 -8.96 11.62 -1.83
C SER A 236 -9.13 11.20 -0.38
N LEU A 237 -8.01 11.04 0.32
CA LEU A 237 -8.00 10.71 1.72
C LEU A 237 -7.07 11.66 2.49
N SER A 238 -7.58 12.23 3.58
CA SER A 238 -6.75 12.90 4.57
C SER A 238 -6.04 11.89 5.45
N VAL A 239 -4.75 11.71 5.26
CA VAL A 239 -3.95 10.83 6.11
C VAL A 239 -3.84 11.36 7.53
N HIS A 240 -4.00 12.67 7.74
CA HIS A 240 -3.96 13.28 9.07
C HIS A 240 -5.21 12.94 9.89
N PHE A 241 -6.40 13.15 9.31
CA PHE A 241 -7.68 13.01 10.01
C PHE A 241 -8.46 11.73 9.67
N GLY A 242 -8.11 11.03 8.60
CA GLY A 242 -8.84 9.85 8.11
C GLY A 242 -10.12 10.18 7.35
N TYR A 243 -10.33 11.43 6.96
CA TYR A 243 -11.49 11.81 6.18
C TYR A 243 -11.31 11.41 4.73
N ILE A 244 -12.26 10.64 4.21
CA ILE A 244 -12.42 10.41 2.79
C ILE A 244 -13.22 11.60 2.23
N SER A 245 -12.72 12.18 1.17
CA SER A 245 -13.30 13.34 0.51
C SER A 245 -13.40 13.11 -0.98
N VAL A 246 -14.36 13.79 -1.59
CA VAL A 246 -14.48 13.89 -3.04
C VAL A 246 -14.00 15.29 -3.42
N GLN A 247 -13.01 15.35 -4.29
CA GLN A 247 -12.39 16.59 -4.70
C GLN A 247 -12.44 16.72 -6.23
N SER A 248 -12.57 17.96 -6.71
CA SER A 248 -12.50 18.24 -8.14
C SER A 248 -11.12 17.83 -8.67
N LYS A 249 -11.09 17.18 -9.85
CA LYS A 249 -9.86 16.65 -10.46
C LYS A 249 -8.80 17.72 -10.73
N ASP A 250 -9.18 18.99 -10.80
CA ASP A 250 -8.28 20.13 -10.94
C ASP A 250 -7.70 20.64 -9.61
N ALA A 251 -8.22 20.19 -8.47
CA ALA A 251 -7.63 20.49 -7.16
C ALA A 251 -6.22 19.91 -7.07
N LYS A 252 -5.36 20.61 -6.33
CA LYS A 252 -3.95 20.22 -6.17
C LYS A 252 -3.74 19.54 -4.82
N LEU A 253 -3.51 18.24 -4.83
CA LEU A 253 -3.28 17.41 -3.65
C LEU A 253 -1.95 16.66 -3.75
N ARG A 254 -1.54 16.04 -2.66
CA ARG A 254 -0.35 15.18 -2.60
C ARG A 254 -0.59 13.84 -3.28
N ILE A 255 0.50 13.20 -3.65
CA ILE A 255 0.52 11.85 -4.19
C ILE A 255 1.57 11.05 -3.43
N ARG A 256 1.17 9.88 -2.95
CA ARG A 256 2.07 8.85 -2.45
C ARG A 256 1.87 7.59 -3.27
N ALA A 257 2.86 7.25 -4.08
CA ALA A 257 2.78 6.07 -4.92
C ALA A 257 2.83 4.78 -4.09
N VAL A 258 2.23 3.75 -4.65
CA VAL A 258 2.35 2.36 -4.16
C VAL A 258 2.77 1.48 -5.33
N CYS A 259 3.32 0.31 -5.03
CA CYS A 259 3.49 -0.76 -6.01
C CYS A 259 3.08 -2.10 -5.40
N GLU A 260 2.79 -3.08 -6.25
CA GLU A 260 2.49 -4.43 -5.80
C GLU A 260 3.68 -5.04 -5.05
N GLU A 261 3.39 -5.97 -4.14
CA GLU A 261 4.41 -6.80 -3.52
C GLU A 261 5.03 -7.71 -4.60
N VAL A 262 6.34 -7.65 -4.80
CA VAL A 262 7.09 -8.41 -5.80
C VAL A 262 7.55 -9.75 -5.24
#